data_73bd30cc4a70673bd018182c3433b12a
#
_entry.id   73bd30cc4a70673bd018182c3433b12a
#
_cell.length_a   1.000
_cell.length_b   1.000
_cell.length_c   1.000
_cell.angle_alpha   90.00
_cell.angle_beta   90.00
_cell.angle_gamma   90.00
#
_symmetry.space_group_name_H-M   'P 1'
#
loop_
_entity.id
_entity.type
_entity.pdbx_description
1 polymer ?
#
loop_
_entity_poly.entity_id
_entity_poly.type
_entity_poly.pdbx_seq_one_letter_code
_entity_poly.pdbx_strand_id
1 'polypeptide(L)'
;MQHSPQARATPPPTTGLEAMRGPRVRVRLAASVGMDVIIDGRLRPMIGLKEGGLRGRALHYGVVEAAGAKRRLAAASLNAIDAERIDLAVLDAGLAALEPPVPGERPPLMMLPVSWSTLRAEKSRRRLLRRIAAGQIDHGVLAICEVVGLEPGVPQAAVREAVGALKPIFRGVLARTLPKAAMLRHLEGCGFTGAAIEADGLEAAEDEGEMLRRVLLLQTVGPGILIHGVRSVAGLTAARAAGASWASLDIQPGGESLMAETKTAAGSPRPPRYVDAQ
;
A
#
# COMPACT_ATOMS: atom_id res chain seq x y z
N MET A 1 -5.82 -28.38 34.06
CA MET A 1 -6.84 -27.58 33.36
C MET A 1 -6.42 -27.52 31.90
N GLN A 2 -7.08 -28.33 31.06
CA GLN A 2 -6.80 -28.42 29.62
C GLN A 2 -7.58 -27.31 28.90
N HIS A 3 -6.88 -26.36 28.27
CA HIS A 3 -7.49 -25.39 27.37
C HIS A 3 -7.80 -26.09 26.04
N SER A 4 -9.06 -26.37 25.78
CA SER A 4 -9.53 -26.78 24.46
C SER A 4 -9.27 -25.68 23.44
N PRO A 5 -8.68 -25.98 22.27
CA PRO A 5 -8.54 -24.98 21.21
C PRO A 5 -9.92 -24.61 20.67
N GLN A 6 -10.30 -23.34 20.80
CA GLN A 6 -11.49 -22.81 20.14
C GLN A 6 -11.36 -23.03 18.63
N ALA A 7 -12.29 -23.81 18.07
CA ALA A 7 -12.40 -24.01 16.63
C ALA A 7 -12.52 -22.63 15.93
N ARG A 8 -11.56 -22.32 15.06
CA ARG A 8 -11.66 -21.16 14.16
C ARG A 8 -12.91 -21.35 13.30
N ALA A 9 -13.90 -20.47 13.50
CA ALA A 9 -15.06 -20.42 12.62
C ALA A 9 -14.58 -20.20 11.18
N THR A 10 -14.98 -21.09 10.28
CA THR A 10 -14.76 -20.96 8.85
C THR A 10 -15.44 -19.66 8.39
N PRO A 11 -14.73 -18.71 7.77
CA PRO A 11 -15.37 -17.49 7.30
C PRO A 11 -16.46 -17.85 6.28
N PRO A 12 -17.59 -17.12 6.26
CA PRO A 12 -18.64 -17.35 5.28
C PRO A 12 -18.11 -17.22 3.85
N PRO A 13 -18.66 -17.94 2.87
CA PRO A 13 -18.22 -17.86 1.49
C PRO A 13 -18.31 -16.42 1.01
N THR A 14 -17.17 -15.88 0.59
CA THR A 14 -17.03 -14.51 0.10
C THR A 14 -17.77 -14.41 -1.25
N THR A 15 -18.72 -13.48 -1.38
CA THR A 15 -19.35 -13.20 -2.69
C THR A 15 -18.26 -12.81 -3.71
N GLY A 16 -18.49 -13.07 -4.99
CA GLY A 16 -17.49 -12.78 -6.04
C GLY A 16 -16.95 -11.34 -5.96
N LEU A 17 -17.81 -10.36 -5.64
CA LEU A 17 -17.44 -8.96 -5.47
C LEU A 17 -16.53 -8.73 -4.25
N GLU A 18 -16.80 -9.36 -3.12
CA GLU A 18 -15.95 -9.23 -1.91
C GLU A 18 -14.57 -9.86 -2.14
N ALA A 19 -14.50 -10.99 -2.86
CA ALA A 19 -13.23 -11.59 -3.26
C ALA A 19 -12.41 -10.65 -4.16
N MET A 20 -13.07 -9.93 -5.08
CA MET A 20 -12.45 -8.93 -5.95
C MET A 20 -11.92 -7.73 -5.17
N ARG A 21 -12.67 -7.23 -4.19
CA ARG A 21 -12.27 -6.11 -3.33
C ARG A 21 -11.04 -6.41 -2.47
N GLY A 22 -10.78 -7.66 -2.23
CA GLY A 22 -9.73 -8.16 -1.36
C GLY A 22 -10.11 -8.18 0.13
N PRO A 23 -9.31 -8.89 0.93
CA PRO A 23 -9.58 -9.12 2.34
C PRO A 23 -9.72 -7.84 3.15
N ARG A 24 -10.66 -7.84 4.08
CA ARG A 24 -10.84 -6.76 5.05
C ARG A 24 -9.93 -6.96 6.25
N VAL A 25 -9.33 -5.88 6.70
CA VAL A 25 -8.48 -5.81 7.89
C VAL A 25 -9.20 -4.96 8.93
N ARG A 26 -9.48 -5.52 10.12
CA ARG A 26 -10.10 -4.76 11.20
C ARG A 26 -9.46 -5.11 12.53
N VAL A 27 -8.91 -4.11 13.21
CA VAL A 27 -8.23 -4.27 14.50
C VAL A 27 -8.73 -3.21 15.46
N ARG A 28 -8.97 -3.59 16.72
CA ARG A 28 -9.24 -2.65 17.81
C ARG A 28 -8.02 -2.57 18.71
N LEU A 29 -7.59 -1.37 19.03
CA LEU A 29 -6.46 -1.08 19.90
C LEU A 29 -6.84 -0.06 20.97
N ALA A 30 -6.32 -0.23 22.17
CA ALA A 30 -6.32 0.81 23.18
C ALA A 30 -5.17 1.78 22.88
N ALA A 31 -5.48 3.05 22.64
CA ALA A 31 -4.48 4.10 22.49
C ALA A 31 -3.94 4.55 23.86
N SER A 32 -2.73 5.13 23.87
CA SER A 32 -2.03 5.53 25.11
C SER A 32 -2.74 6.64 25.91
N VAL A 33 -3.65 7.36 25.27
CA VAL A 33 -4.46 8.42 25.88
C VAL A 33 -5.80 7.93 26.46
N GLY A 34 -5.96 6.61 26.68
CA GLY A 34 -7.19 6.04 27.22
C GLY A 34 -8.35 5.97 26.20
N MET A 35 -8.08 6.20 24.94
CA MET A 35 -9.05 6.16 23.86
C MET A 35 -8.87 4.87 23.06
N ASP A 36 -9.98 4.16 22.83
CA ASP A 36 -9.97 3.02 21.91
C ASP A 36 -10.04 3.50 20.46
N VAL A 37 -9.23 2.89 19.61
CA VAL A 37 -9.25 3.13 18.17
C VAL A 37 -9.58 1.85 17.42
N ILE A 38 -10.27 2.00 16.29
CA ILE A 38 -10.52 0.94 15.34
C ILE A 38 -9.73 1.25 14.08
N ILE A 39 -8.90 0.31 13.67
CA ILE A 39 -8.29 0.29 12.35
C ILE A 39 -9.25 -0.48 11.45
N ASP A 40 -9.70 0.13 10.38
CA ASP A 40 -10.57 -0.50 9.38
C ASP A 40 -9.97 -0.28 8.00
N GLY A 41 -9.69 -1.37 7.30
CA GLY A 41 -9.00 -1.33 6.02
C GLY A 41 -9.23 -2.54 5.14
N ARG A 42 -8.56 -2.54 4.00
CA ARG A 42 -8.58 -3.64 3.01
C ARG A 42 -7.22 -3.80 2.34
N LEU A 43 -6.94 -5.03 1.93
CA LEU A 43 -5.88 -5.37 1.00
C LEU A 43 -6.42 -5.20 -0.43
N ARG A 44 -6.34 -3.99 -0.98
CA ARG A 44 -6.82 -3.68 -2.32
C ARG A 44 -5.97 -4.36 -3.39
N PRO A 45 -6.55 -4.86 -4.50
CA PRO A 45 -5.78 -5.39 -5.63
C PRO A 45 -4.83 -4.32 -6.18
N MET A 46 -3.59 -4.71 -6.46
CA MET A 46 -2.59 -3.85 -7.07
C MET A 46 -2.20 -4.37 -8.44
N ILE A 47 -2.40 -3.56 -9.48
CA ILE A 47 -2.18 -3.88 -10.87
C ILE A 47 -0.88 -3.26 -11.35
N GLY A 48 -0.07 -4.04 -12.07
CA GLY A 48 1.07 -3.52 -12.82
C GLY A 48 0.59 -2.90 -14.13
N LEU A 49 0.86 -1.62 -14.35
CA LEU A 49 0.31 -0.91 -15.50
C LEU A 49 1.08 -1.16 -16.80
N LYS A 50 2.37 -1.45 -16.74
CA LYS A 50 3.18 -1.77 -17.93
C LYS A 50 2.91 -3.17 -18.48
N GLU A 51 2.86 -4.15 -17.58
CA GLU A 51 2.80 -5.56 -17.94
C GLU A 51 1.38 -6.11 -17.85
N GLY A 52 0.48 -5.33 -17.29
CA GLY A 52 -0.88 -5.77 -16.97
C GLY A 52 -0.94 -6.76 -15.82
N GLY A 53 -2.16 -7.09 -15.40
CA GLY A 53 -2.44 -8.14 -14.41
C GLY A 53 -2.18 -7.77 -12.96
N LEU A 54 -2.70 -8.64 -12.10
CA LEU A 54 -2.57 -8.54 -10.66
C LEU A 54 -1.11 -8.81 -10.24
N ARG A 55 -0.52 -7.89 -9.50
CA ARG A 55 0.86 -8.00 -9.00
C ARG A 55 0.95 -8.23 -7.51
N GLY A 56 -0.11 -7.90 -6.79
CA GLY A 56 -0.14 -8.03 -5.35
C GLY A 56 -1.30 -7.28 -4.72
N ARG A 57 -1.10 -6.85 -3.49
CA ARG A 57 -2.09 -6.16 -2.69
C ARG A 57 -1.52 -4.88 -2.09
N ALA A 58 -2.29 -3.81 -2.08
CA ALA A 58 -1.98 -2.58 -1.37
C ALA A 58 -2.85 -2.49 -0.11
N LEU A 59 -2.24 -2.41 1.05
CA LEU A 59 -2.97 -2.22 2.29
C LEU A 59 -3.41 -0.77 2.41
N HIS A 60 -4.70 -0.56 2.42
CA HIS A 60 -5.32 0.75 2.63
C HIS A 60 -6.19 0.71 3.88
N TYR A 61 -5.97 1.63 4.82
CA TYR A 61 -6.72 1.66 6.07
C TYR A 61 -6.99 3.08 6.55
N GLY A 62 -7.99 3.20 7.41
CA GLY A 62 -8.27 4.38 8.20
C GLY A 62 -8.29 4.04 9.68
N VAL A 63 -8.00 5.03 10.51
CA VAL A 63 -8.10 4.93 11.97
C VAL A 63 -9.27 5.79 12.41
N VAL A 64 -10.17 5.22 13.20
CA VAL A 64 -11.32 5.93 13.74
C VAL A 64 -11.41 5.72 15.25
N GLU A 65 -11.95 6.70 15.98
CA GLU A 65 -12.30 6.53 17.38
C GLU A 65 -13.35 5.44 17.54
N ALA A 66 -13.17 4.53 18.50
CA ALA A 66 -14.11 3.45 18.76
C ALA A 66 -15.38 3.93 19.47
N ALA A 67 -15.28 5.02 20.22
CA ALA A 67 -16.39 5.63 20.98
C ALA A 67 -16.85 6.93 20.31
N GLY A 68 -18.14 7.23 20.41
CA GLY A 68 -18.74 8.46 19.92
C GLY A 68 -18.97 8.53 18.43
N ALA A 69 -18.67 9.65 17.80
CA ALA A 69 -19.00 9.98 16.40
C ALA A 69 -18.17 9.21 15.34
N LYS A 70 -17.36 8.22 15.73
CA LYS A 70 -16.45 7.47 14.84
C LYS A 70 -15.57 8.42 14.00
N ARG A 71 -15.07 9.47 14.63
CA ARG A 71 -14.22 10.47 13.98
C ARG A 71 -12.97 9.81 13.39
N ARG A 72 -12.72 10.06 12.12
CA ARG A 72 -11.48 9.62 11.47
C ARG A 72 -10.30 10.41 12.02
N LEU A 73 -9.27 9.69 12.47
CA LEU A 73 -8.05 10.29 12.98
C LEU A 73 -7.04 10.47 11.85
N ALA A 74 -6.46 11.65 11.74
CA ALA A 74 -5.34 11.87 10.83
C ALA A 74 -4.08 11.21 11.42
N ALA A 75 -3.21 10.67 10.56
CA ALA A 75 -1.94 10.06 10.99
C ALA A 75 -1.07 11.06 11.79
N ALA A 76 -1.11 12.34 11.41
CA ALA A 76 -0.38 13.40 12.09
C ALA A 76 -0.89 13.71 13.53
N SER A 77 -2.12 13.32 13.85
CA SER A 77 -2.69 13.52 15.20
C SER A 77 -2.30 12.42 16.20
N LEU A 78 -1.62 11.38 15.74
CA LEU A 78 -1.17 10.26 16.57
C LEU A 78 0.21 10.56 17.17
N ASN A 79 0.40 10.28 18.46
CA ASN A 79 1.73 10.28 19.02
C ASN A 79 2.58 9.12 18.50
N ALA A 80 3.90 9.17 18.68
CA ALA A 80 4.82 8.19 18.12
C ALA A 80 4.58 6.75 18.64
N ILE A 81 4.11 6.61 19.89
CA ILE A 81 3.84 5.30 20.50
C ILE A 81 2.60 4.67 19.86
N ASP A 82 1.54 5.43 19.69
CA ASP A 82 0.31 4.95 19.09
C ASP A 82 0.49 4.71 17.59
N ALA A 83 1.27 5.54 16.89
CA ALA A 83 1.64 5.31 15.49
C ALA A 83 2.38 3.97 15.33
N GLU A 84 3.38 3.68 16.16
CA GLU A 84 4.09 2.39 16.14
C GLU A 84 3.15 1.21 16.38
N ARG A 85 2.27 1.30 17.39
CA ARG A 85 1.32 0.24 17.72
C ARG A 85 0.35 -0.02 16.58
N ILE A 86 -0.13 1.04 15.94
CA ILE A 86 -1.02 0.96 14.78
C ILE A 86 -0.29 0.32 13.61
N ASP A 87 0.92 0.77 13.27
CA ASP A 87 1.70 0.23 12.16
C ASP A 87 1.99 -1.27 12.35
N LEU A 88 2.36 -1.70 13.57
CA LEU A 88 2.56 -3.12 13.87
C LEU A 88 1.26 -3.93 13.76
N ALA A 89 0.15 -3.44 14.29
CA ALA A 89 -1.14 -4.13 14.23
C ALA A 89 -1.68 -4.23 12.79
N VAL A 90 -1.49 -3.18 11.99
CA VAL A 90 -1.84 -3.13 10.57
C VAL A 90 -1.00 -4.13 9.78
N LEU A 91 0.31 -4.18 10.05
CA LEU A 91 1.20 -5.17 9.43
C LEU A 91 0.77 -6.60 9.74
N ASP A 92 0.57 -6.93 11.03
CA ASP A 92 0.20 -8.27 11.45
C ASP A 92 -1.15 -8.71 10.86
N ALA A 93 -2.14 -7.84 10.91
CA ALA A 93 -3.45 -8.11 10.34
C ALA A 93 -3.43 -8.18 8.80
N GLY A 94 -2.61 -7.36 8.15
CA GLY A 94 -2.40 -7.41 6.71
C GLY A 94 -1.75 -8.72 6.27
N LEU A 95 -0.68 -9.15 6.94
CA LEU A 95 -0.02 -10.43 6.67
C LEU A 95 -0.95 -11.62 6.91
N ALA A 96 -1.70 -11.61 8.02
CA ALA A 96 -2.66 -12.67 8.34
C ALA A 96 -3.83 -12.78 7.34
N ALA A 97 -4.13 -11.70 6.62
CA ALA A 97 -5.18 -11.65 5.61
C ALA A 97 -4.70 -12.05 4.20
N LEU A 98 -3.40 -12.29 4.01
CA LEU A 98 -2.87 -12.78 2.72
C LEU A 98 -3.14 -14.26 2.56
N GLU A 99 -3.49 -14.65 1.34
CA GLU A 99 -3.52 -16.05 0.94
C GLU A 99 -2.09 -16.58 0.84
N PRO A 100 -1.84 -17.84 1.22
CA PRO A 100 -0.53 -18.46 1.04
C PRO A 100 -0.11 -18.41 -0.43
N PRO A 101 1.18 -18.13 -0.73
CA PRO A 101 1.65 -18.15 -2.11
C PRO A 101 1.53 -19.54 -2.73
N VAL A 102 1.12 -19.60 -3.99
CA VAL A 102 1.07 -20.86 -4.73
C VAL A 102 2.50 -21.28 -5.08
N PRO A 103 2.89 -22.53 -4.81
CA PRO A 103 4.22 -23.01 -5.16
C PRO A 103 4.51 -22.85 -6.66
N GLY A 104 5.66 -22.28 -6.99
CA GLY A 104 6.07 -22.02 -8.39
C GLY A 104 5.59 -20.69 -8.97
N GLU A 105 4.71 -19.96 -8.29
CA GLU A 105 4.35 -18.61 -8.67
C GLU A 105 5.32 -17.57 -8.11
N ARG A 106 5.36 -16.39 -8.74
CA ARG A 106 6.13 -15.27 -8.20
C ARG A 106 5.53 -14.83 -6.87
N PRO A 107 6.38 -14.55 -5.86
CA PRO A 107 5.90 -14.00 -4.59
C PRO A 107 5.05 -12.75 -4.82
N PRO A 108 3.86 -12.66 -4.21
CA PRO A 108 3.01 -11.50 -4.33
C PRO A 108 3.67 -10.27 -3.71
N LEU A 109 3.46 -9.11 -4.32
CA LEU A 109 3.86 -7.84 -3.74
C LEU A 109 2.83 -7.41 -2.68
N MET A 110 3.32 -6.94 -1.54
CA MET A 110 2.51 -6.30 -0.51
C MET A 110 2.96 -4.87 -0.29
N MET A 111 2.11 -3.91 -0.62
CA MET A 111 2.33 -2.51 -0.28
C MET A 111 1.89 -2.26 1.16
N LEU A 112 2.82 -1.80 1.99
CA LEU A 112 2.63 -1.53 3.41
C LEU A 112 2.78 -0.04 3.69
N PRO A 113 1.71 0.66 4.09
CA PRO A 113 1.84 2.02 4.60
C PRO A 113 2.49 2.00 5.99
N VAL A 114 3.49 2.85 6.16
CA VAL A 114 4.23 3.02 7.42
C VAL A 114 4.28 4.50 7.78
N SER A 115 3.90 4.82 8.99
CA SER A 115 3.86 6.18 9.50
C SER A 115 5.26 6.78 9.62
N TRP A 116 5.42 8.02 9.16
CA TRP A 116 6.65 8.78 9.40
C TRP A 116 6.97 8.90 10.90
N SER A 117 5.95 9.03 11.74
CA SER A 117 6.10 9.07 13.20
C SER A 117 6.79 7.83 13.76
N THR A 118 6.52 6.65 13.21
CA THR A 118 7.22 5.40 13.57
C THR A 118 8.64 5.38 13.02
N LEU A 119 8.83 5.82 11.78
CA LEU A 119 10.14 5.74 11.11
C LEU A 119 11.17 6.71 11.67
N ARG A 120 10.77 7.90 12.10
CA ARG A 120 11.68 8.90 12.69
C ARG A 120 12.28 8.47 14.04
N ALA A 121 11.58 7.59 14.78
CA ALA A 121 12.03 7.07 16.06
C ALA A 121 12.82 5.77 15.85
N GLU A 122 14.13 5.79 16.11
CA GLU A 122 15.05 4.68 15.82
C GLU A 122 14.60 3.35 16.45
N LYS A 123 14.17 3.34 17.71
CA LYS A 123 13.70 2.13 18.40
C LYS A 123 12.46 1.54 17.73
N SER A 124 11.49 2.38 17.39
CA SER A 124 10.24 2.00 16.73
C SER A 124 10.54 1.48 15.33
N ARG A 125 11.37 2.20 14.57
CA ARG A 125 11.83 1.78 13.24
C ARG A 125 12.50 0.40 13.28
N ARG A 126 13.44 0.16 14.19
CA ARG A 126 14.12 -1.15 14.33
C ARG A 126 13.16 -2.29 14.68
N ARG A 127 12.16 -2.03 15.55
CA ARG A 127 11.14 -3.03 15.92
C ARG A 127 10.28 -3.39 14.72
N LEU A 128 9.78 -2.38 14.01
CA LEU A 128 8.98 -2.56 12.82
C LEU A 128 9.74 -3.36 11.74
N LEU A 129 10.98 -2.97 11.44
CA LEU A 129 11.80 -3.65 10.42
C LEU A 129 12.04 -5.12 10.73
N ARG A 130 12.31 -5.47 11.99
CA ARG A 130 12.44 -6.88 12.41
C ARG A 130 11.14 -7.64 12.20
N ARG A 131 10.00 -7.04 12.53
CA ARG A 131 8.69 -7.69 12.36
C ARG A 131 8.33 -7.89 10.90
N ILE A 132 8.65 -6.93 10.04
CA ILE A 132 8.43 -7.05 8.59
C ILE A 132 9.32 -8.13 7.99
N ALA A 133 10.61 -8.15 8.33
CA ALA A 133 11.54 -9.16 7.82
C ALA A 133 11.08 -10.60 8.18
N ALA A 134 10.66 -10.81 9.42
CA ALA A 134 10.07 -12.08 9.84
C ALA A 134 8.79 -12.40 9.04
N GLY A 135 7.87 -11.44 8.91
CA GLY A 135 6.63 -11.63 8.17
C GLY A 135 6.84 -11.92 6.68
N GLN A 136 7.83 -11.34 6.03
CA GLN A 136 8.15 -11.66 4.63
C GLN A 136 8.60 -13.11 4.46
N ILE A 137 9.42 -13.62 5.40
CA ILE A 137 9.86 -15.01 5.40
C ILE A 137 8.68 -15.94 5.65
N ASP A 138 7.90 -15.68 6.70
CA ASP A 138 6.79 -16.54 7.13
C ASP A 138 5.67 -16.65 6.09
N HIS A 139 5.42 -15.58 5.33
CA HIS A 139 4.32 -15.51 4.36
C HIS A 139 4.78 -15.56 2.89
N GLY A 140 6.08 -15.64 2.61
CA GLY A 140 6.61 -15.72 1.26
C GLY A 140 6.23 -14.52 0.38
N VAL A 141 6.17 -13.30 0.96
CA VAL A 141 5.77 -12.07 0.24
C VAL A 141 6.94 -11.12 0.04
N LEU A 142 6.85 -10.27 -0.97
CA LEU A 142 7.78 -9.15 -1.19
C LEU A 142 7.11 -7.85 -0.78
N ALA A 143 7.67 -7.15 0.20
CA ALA A 143 7.11 -5.91 0.67
C ALA A 143 7.66 -4.68 -0.07
N ILE A 144 6.77 -3.72 -0.32
CA ILE A 144 7.09 -2.34 -0.71
C ILE A 144 6.60 -1.45 0.42
N CYS A 145 7.45 -0.55 0.91
CA CYS A 145 7.08 0.43 1.94
C CYS A 145 6.48 1.66 1.30
N GLU A 146 5.39 2.14 1.87
CA GLU A 146 4.83 3.44 1.56
C GLU A 146 4.90 4.32 2.80
N VAL A 147 5.77 5.32 2.78
CA VAL A 147 5.93 6.25 3.91
C VAL A 147 4.79 7.26 3.88
N VAL A 148 3.97 7.26 4.94
CA VAL A 148 2.80 8.14 5.07
C VAL A 148 3.01 9.18 6.18
N GLY A 149 2.34 10.32 6.08
CA GLY A 149 2.42 11.38 7.09
C GLY A 149 3.72 12.18 7.05
N LEU A 150 4.38 12.22 5.91
CA LEU A 150 5.48 13.17 5.69
C LEU A 150 4.92 14.57 5.58
N GLU A 151 5.40 15.46 6.42
CA GLU A 151 4.98 16.86 6.46
C GLU A 151 6.07 17.79 5.88
N PRO A 152 5.68 18.95 5.34
CA PRO A 152 6.64 19.97 4.97
C PRO A 152 7.50 20.38 6.18
N GLY A 153 8.81 20.58 5.96
CA GLY A 153 9.73 21.00 7.01
C GLY A 153 10.47 19.88 7.74
N VAL A 154 10.15 18.61 7.47
CA VAL A 154 10.95 17.48 7.97
C VAL A 154 12.35 17.57 7.35
N PRO A 155 13.46 17.54 8.14
CA PRO A 155 14.79 17.61 7.57
C PRO A 155 15.07 16.49 6.56
N GLN A 156 15.55 16.84 5.34
CA GLN A 156 15.89 15.86 4.31
C GLN A 156 16.89 14.80 4.78
N ALA A 157 17.84 15.18 5.64
CA ALA A 157 18.81 14.24 6.21
C ALA A 157 18.13 13.14 7.02
N ALA A 158 17.12 13.48 7.84
CA ALA A 158 16.35 12.51 8.61
C ALA A 158 15.51 11.60 7.71
N VAL A 159 14.91 12.15 6.65
CA VAL A 159 14.18 11.35 5.66
C VAL A 159 15.12 10.38 4.95
N ARG A 160 16.28 10.84 4.50
CA ARG A 160 17.29 10.02 3.81
C ARG A 160 17.80 8.88 4.71
N GLU A 161 18.07 9.16 5.97
CA GLU A 161 18.48 8.14 6.95
C GLU A 161 17.40 7.07 7.12
N ALA A 162 16.16 7.49 7.35
CA ALA A 162 15.04 6.55 7.53
C ALA A 162 14.82 5.71 6.27
N VAL A 163 14.79 6.32 5.09
CA VAL A 163 14.64 5.61 3.80
C VAL A 163 15.80 4.65 3.57
N GLY A 164 17.03 5.05 3.88
CA GLY A 164 18.21 4.20 3.79
C GLY A 164 18.10 2.92 4.63
N ALA A 165 17.54 3.03 5.84
CA ALA A 165 17.30 1.90 6.72
C ALA A 165 16.20 0.93 6.21
N LEU A 166 15.30 1.39 5.34
CA LEU A 166 14.22 0.56 4.77
C LEU A 166 14.71 -0.28 3.57
N LYS A 167 15.65 0.23 2.79
CA LYS A 167 16.09 -0.40 1.53
C LYS A 167 16.54 -1.85 1.61
N PRO A 168 17.23 -2.32 2.67
CA PRO A 168 17.63 -3.73 2.75
C PRO A 168 16.47 -4.71 2.90
N ILE A 169 15.31 -4.23 3.39
CA ILE A 169 14.15 -5.07 3.72
C ILE A 169 13.06 -4.96 2.66
N PHE A 170 12.89 -3.79 2.07
CA PHE A 170 11.82 -3.55 1.10
C PHE A 170 12.36 -3.55 -0.34
N ARG A 171 11.56 -4.09 -1.26
CA ARG A 171 11.82 -4.02 -2.71
C ARG A 171 11.77 -2.59 -3.26
N GLY A 172 11.07 -1.72 -2.57
CA GLY A 172 10.97 -0.31 -2.91
C GLY A 172 10.42 0.49 -1.73
N VAL A 173 10.70 1.77 -1.72
CA VAL A 173 10.21 2.72 -0.72
C VAL A 173 9.58 3.88 -1.46
N LEU A 174 8.27 4.05 -1.33
CA LEU A 174 7.50 5.13 -1.94
C LEU A 174 7.16 6.20 -0.90
N ALA A 175 7.11 7.45 -1.32
CA ALA A 175 6.56 8.53 -0.50
C ALA A 175 5.09 8.74 -0.85
N ARG A 176 4.15 8.56 0.10
CA ARG A 176 2.78 9.03 -0.10
C ARG A 176 2.75 10.53 0.10
N THR A 177 2.39 11.27 -0.93
CA THR A 177 2.45 12.72 -0.93
C THR A 177 1.32 13.34 -1.75
N LEU A 178 1.14 14.64 -1.57
CA LEU A 178 0.32 15.44 -2.47
C LEU A 178 1.19 15.92 -3.64
N PRO A 179 0.64 16.07 -4.85
CA PRO A 179 1.39 16.53 -6.02
C PRO A 179 1.64 18.05 -5.98
N LYS A 180 2.23 18.52 -4.88
CA LYS A 180 2.62 19.92 -4.67
C LYS A 180 4.13 20.06 -4.91
N ALA A 181 4.54 20.91 -5.87
CA ALA A 181 5.91 21.07 -6.29
C ALA A 181 6.91 21.35 -5.13
N ALA A 182 6.51 22.11 -4.12
CA ALA A 182 7.35 22.38 -2.96
C ALA A 182 7.65 21.11 -2.14
N MET A 183 6.63 20.27 -1.93
CA MET A 183 6.78 19.00 -1.21
C MET A 183 7.62 18.00 -2.01
N LEU A 184 7.40 17.90 -3.32
CA LEU A 184 8.12 16.98 -4.17
C LEU A 184 9.63 17.34 -4.26
N ARG A 185 9.96 18.62 -4.42
CA ARG A 185 11.37 19.09 -4.35
C ARG A 185 12.01 18.77 -3.02
N HIS A 186 11.25 18.81 -1.94
CA HIS A 186 11.76 18.43 -0.62
C HIS A 186 12.09 16.93 -0.52
N LEU A 187 11.38 16.08 -1.25
CA LEU A 187 11.59 14.62 -1.27
C LEU A 187 12.61 14.16 -2.30
N GLU A 188 12.97 15.04 -3.25
CA GLU A 188 13.97 14.77 -4.27
C GLU A 188 15.32 14.44 -3.61
N GLY A 189 16.00 13.40 -4.08
CA GLY A 189 17.29 12.96 -3.55
C GLY A 189 17.23 12.33 -2.14
N CYS A 190 16.05 12.16 -1.54
CA CYS A 190 15.92 11.47 -0.26
C CYS A 190 16.03 9.93 -0.36
N GLY A 191 16.18 9.40 -1.58
CA GLY A 191 16.43 7.99 -1.81
C GLY A 191 15.18 7.13 -1.97
N PHE A 192 13.99 7.73 -2.11
CA PHE A 192 12.78 7.02 -2.50
C PHE A 192 12.93 6.37 -3.87
N THR A 193 12.28 5.22 -4.07
CA THR A 193 12.18 4.58 -5.38
C THR A 193 11.03 5.14 -6.21
N GLY A 194 10.19 5.98 -5.59
CA GLY A 194 9.06 6.63 -6.24
C GLY A 194 8.10 7.28 -5.26
N ALA A 195 6.90 7.58 -5.75
CA ALA A 195 5.86 8.23 -4.97
C ALA A 195 4.49 7.59 -5.20
N ALA A 196 3.57 7.83 -4.26
CA ALA A 196 2.19 7.39 -4.34
C ALA A 196 1.23 8.54 -4.08
N ILE A 197 0.11 8.56 -4.80
CA ILE A 197 -0.99 9.51 -4.61
C ILE A 197 -2.34 8.80 -4.62
N GLU A 198 -3.37 9.46 -4.09
CA GLU A 198 -4.77 9.04 -4.25
C GLU A 198 -5.32 9.51 -5.61
N ALA A 199 -6.18 8.68 -6.22
CA ALA A 199 -6.88 9.00 -7.47
C ALA A 199 -8.07 9.94 -7.27
N ASP A 200 -8.28 10.46 -6.05
CA ASP A 200 -9.42 11.30 -5.72
C ASP A 200 -9.56 12.48 -6.71
N GLY A 201 -10.74 12.59 -7.34
CA GLY A 201 -11.06 13.62 -8.32
C GLY A 201 -10.54 13.35 -9.74
N LEU A 202 -9.97 12.20 -10.05
CA LEU A 202 -9.42 11.85 -11.37
C LEU A 202 -10.27 10.78 -12.09
N GLU A 203 -11.58 10.84 -11.92
CA GLU A 203 -12.48 9.79 -12.43
C GLU A 203 -13.09 10.09 -13.80
N ALA A 204 -13.01 11.33 -14.27
CA ALA A 204 -13.52 11.74 -15.56
C ALA A 204 -12.46 11.64 -16.67
N ALA A 205 -12.87 11.31 -17.90
CA ALA A 205 -11.98 11.28 -19.06
C ALA A 205 -11.33 12.65 -19.35
N GLU A 206 -11.91 13.74 -18.86
CA GLU A 206 -11.38 15.10 -18.95
C GLU A 206 -10.10 15.31 -18.14
N ASP A 207 -9.79 14.37 -17.22
CA ASP A 207 -8.68 14.48 -16.27
C ASP A 207 -7.39 13.78 -16.73
N GLU A 208 -7.32 13.26 -17.98
CA GLU A 208 -6.10 12.60 -18.48
C GLU A 208 -4.88 13.53 -18.45
N GLY A 209 -5.04 14.78 -18.83
CA GLY A 209 -4.00 15.79 -18.79
C GLY A 209 -3.53 16.12 -17.37
N GLU A 210 -4.45 16.11 -16.41
CA GLU A 210 -4.13 16.29 -15.00
C GLU A 210 -3.41 15.08 -14.42
N MET A 211 -3.85 13.87 -14.76
CA MET A 211 -3.16 12.64 -14.38
C MET A 211 -1.73 12.64 -14.89
N LEU A 212 -1.51 12.97 -16.16
CA LEU A 212 -0.17 13.06 -16.75
C LEU A 212 0.69 14.10 -16.01
N ARG A 213 0.17 15.30 -15.75
CA ARG A 213 0.91 16.34 -15.00
C ARG A 213 1.30 15.85 -13.61
N ARG A 214 0.40 15.21 -12.88
CA ARG A 214 0.68 14.67 -11.55
C ARG A 214 1.73 13.59 -11.59
N VAL A 215 1.65 12.64 -12.52
CA VAL A 215 2.64 11.57 -12.67
C VAL A 215 4.02 12.13 -13.01
N LEU A 216 4.10 13.09 -13.95
CA LEU A 216 5.37 13.73 -14.30
C LEU A 216 5.99 14.47 -13.12
N LEU A 217 5.19 15.17 -12.31
CA LEU A 217 5.67 15.81 -11.09
C LEU A 217 6.20 14.79 -10.07
N LEU A 218 5.50 13.68 -9.88
CA LEU A 218 5.91 12.64 -8.94
C LEU A 218 7.19 11.91 -9.34
N GLN A 219 7.50 11.85 -10.64
CA GLN A 219 8.73 11.23 -11.15
C GLN A 219 10.00 11.96 -10.68
N THR A 220 9.90 13.21 -10.20
CA THR A 220 11.02 13.92 -9.57
C THR A 220 11.47 13.25 -8.27
N VAL A 221 10.58 12.54 -7.58
CA VAL A 221 10.89 11.78 -6.35
C VAL A 221 11.54 10.43 -6.69
N GLY A 222 11.10 9.81 -7.78
CA GLY A 222 11.61 8.54 -8.29
C GLY A 222 10.70 7.94 -9.37
N PRO A 223 11.19 6.93 -10.12
CA PRO A 223 10.49 6.41 -11.30
C PRO A 223 9.25 5.55 -10.97
N GLY A 224 9.13 5.02 -9.77
CA GLY A 224 8.04 4.15 -9.36
C GLY A 224 6.82 4.94 -8.92
N ILE A 225 5.77 5.02 -9.74
CA ILE A 225 4.56 5.78 -9.41
C ILE A 225 3.39 4.84 -9.15
N LEU A 226 2.74 5.01 -8.01
CA LEU A 226 1.53 4.29 -7.62
C LEU A 226 0.35 5.25 -7.51
N ILE A 227 -0.74 4.92 -8.19
CA ILE A 227 -2.02 5.62 -8.06
C ILE A 227 -2.96 4.76 -7.21
N HIS A 228 -3.37 5.26 -6.06
CA HIS A 228 -4.31 4.58 -5.17
C HIS A 228 -5.78 4.88 -5.51
N GLY A 229 -6.63 3.90 -5.25
CA GLY A 229 -8.08 4.11 -5.25
C GLY A 229 -8.70 4.31 -6.63
N VAL A 230 -8.11 3.76 -7.68
CA VAL A 230 -8.68 3.80 -9.04
C VAL A 230 -9.99 3.01 -9.05
N ARG A 231 -11.08 3.65 -9.51
CA ARG A 231 -12.45 3.11 -9.47
C ARG A 231 -13.03 2.79 -10.84
N SER A 232 -12.39 3.25 -11.92
CA SER A 232 -12.92 3.12 -13.28
C SER A 232 -11.86 2.61 -14.26
N VAL A 233 -12.33 2.01 -15.35
CA VAL A 233 -11.50 1.61 -16.48
C VAL A 233 -10.82 2.81 -17.12
N ALA A 234 -11.56 3.92 -17.27
CA ALA A 234 -11.00 5.17 -17.79
C ALA A 234 -9.83 5.67 -16.93
N GLY A 235 -10.00 5.69 -15.59
CA GLY A 235 -8.94 6.06 -14.66
C GLY A 235 -7.72 5.13 -14.75
N LEU A 236 -7.93 3.83 -14.94
CA LEU A 236 -6.85 2.86 -15.12
C LEU A 236 -6.09 3.11 -16.43
N THR A 237 -6.82 3.41 -17.51
CA THR A 237 -6.26 3.74 -18.83
C THR A 237 -5.46 5.04 -18.77
N ALA A 238 -6.00 6.08 -18.13
CA ALA A 238 -5.34 7.36 -17.94
C ALA A 238 -4.06 7.21 -17.10
N ALA A 239 -4.10 6.45 -16.01
CA ALA A 239 -2.92 6.17 -15.18
C ALA A 239 -1.82 5.45 -15.98
N ARG A 240 -2.20 4.49 -16.84
CA ARG A 240 -1.29 3.78 -17.75
C ARG A 240 -0.69 4.72 -18.79
N ALA A 241 -1.52 5.51 -19.46
CA ALA A 241 -1.09 6.47 -20.49
C ALA A 241 -0.14 7.53 -19.89
N ALA A 242 -0.38 7.96 -18.66
CA ALA A 242 0.47 8.88 -17.93
C ALA A 242 1.82 8.27 -17.50
N GLY A 243 2.01 6.95 -17.64
CA GLY A 243 3.27 6.28 -17.30
C GLY A 243 3.40 5.89 -15.83
N ALA A 244 2.31 5.80 -15.07
CA ALA A 244 2.34 5.24 -13.74
C ALA A 244 2.77 3.76 -13.78
N SER A 245 3.43 3.29 -12.71
CA SER A 245 3.94 1.92 -12.62
C SER A 245 2.88 0.95 -12.13
N TRP A 246 2.07 1.40 -11.16
CA TRP A 246 1.04 0.60 -10.49
C TRP A 246 -0.22 1.42 -10.23
N ALA A 247 -1.33 0.70 -10.12
CA ALA A 247 -2.59 1.22 -9.61
C ALA A 247 -3.15 0.27 -8.55
N SER A 248 -3.65 0.80 -7.44
CA SER A 248 -4.48 0.01 -6.52
C SER A 248 -5.95 0.32 -6.78
N LEU A 249 -6.77 -0.73 -6.83
CA LEU A 249 -8.17 -0.63 -7.24
C LEU A 249 -9.08 -0.48 -6.02
N ASP A 250 -10.00 0.49 -6.08
CA ASP A 250 -11.10 0.63 -5.12
C ASP A 250 -12.41 0.17 -5.76
N ILE A 251 -12.62 -1.15 -5.81
CA ILE A 251 -13.74 -1.77 -6.51
C ILE A 251 -15.04 -1.51 -5.74
N GLN A 252 -15.92 -0.72 -6.33
CA GLN A 252 -17.24 -0.43 -5.82
C GLN A 252 -18.28 -1.45 -6.37
N PRO A 253 -19.51 -1.53 -5.81
CA PRO A 253 -20.59 -2.29 -6.42
C PRO A 253 -20.81 -1.86 -7.88
N GLY A 254 -20.91 -2.81 -8.80
CA GLY A 254 -20.98 -2.54 -10.25
C GLY A 254 -19.64 -2.34 -10.96
N GLY A 255 -18.52 -2.43 -10.23
CA GLY A 255 -17.16 -2.26 -10.79
C GLY A 255 -16.49 -3.55 -11.27
N GLU A 256 -17.25 -4.61 -11.53
CA GLU A 256 -16.72 -5.92 -11.97
C GLU A 256 -15.97 -5.83 -13.31
N SER A 257 -16.37 -4.91 -14.19
CA SER A 257 -15.69 -4.66 -15.47
C SER A 257 -14.24 -4.23 -15.31
N LEU A 258 -13.91 -3.52 -14.22
CA LEU A 258 -12.55 -3.08 -13.92
C LEU A 258 -11.59 -4.28 -13.74
N MET A 259 -12.04 -5.37 -13.11
CA MET A 259 -11.24 -6.57 -12.94
C MET A 259 -11.21 -7.45 -14.20
N ALA A 260 -12.29 -7.47 -14.99
CA ALA A 260 -12.32 -8.22 -16.24
C ALA A 260 -11.26 -7.70 -17.21
N GLU A 261 -11.14 -6.38 -17.35
CA GLU A 261 -10.17 -5.75 -18.23
C GLU A 261 -8.72 -5.96 -17.79
N THR A 262 -8.46 -6.00 -16.49
CA THR A 262 -7.11 -6.32 -15.98
C THR A 262 -6.68 -7.76 -16.28
N LYS A 263 -7.63 -8.71 -16.38
CA LYS A 263 -7.36 -10.09 -16.78
C LYS A 263 -7.10 -10.20 -18.27
N THR A 264 -7.82 -9.44 -19.10
CA THR A 264 -7.67 -9.47 -20.57
C THR A 264 -6.34 -8.82 -20.99
N ALA A 265 -5.92 -7.75 -20.31
CA ALA A 265 -4.63 -7.11 -20.56
C ALA A 265 -3.41 -7.96 -20.15
N ALA A 266 -3.62 -8.94 -19.28
CA ALA A 266 -2.62 -9.94 -18.89
C ALA A 266 -2.45 -11.08 -19.89
N GLY A 267 -2.79 -10.86 -21.18
CA GLY A 267 -2.68 -11.86 -22.25
C GLY A 267 -1.47 -12.75 -22.08
N SER A 268 -1.67 -14.07 -22.30
CA SER A 268 -0.78 -15.21 -22.05
C SER A 268 0.70 -14.85 -21.92
N PRO A 269 1.38 -15.23 -20.84
CA PRO A 269 2.80 -14.93 -20.67
C PRO A 269 3.56 -15.50 -21.87
N ARG A 270 4.10 -14.64 -22.73
CA ARG A 270 5.11 -15.08 -23.69
C ARG A 270 6.28 -15.64 -22.86
N PRO A 271 6.67 -16.92 -23.09
CA PRO A 271 7.85 -17.45 -22.42
C PRO A 271 9.05 -16.55 -22.77
N PRO A 272 9.96 -16.31 -21.82
CA PRO A 272 11.17 -15.56 -22.09
C PRO A 272 11.94 -16.27 -23.21
N ARG A 273 12.22 -15.57 -24.30
CA ARG A 273 13.19 -16.06 -25.30
C ARG A 273 14.55 -16.05 -24.61
N TYR A 274 15.02 -17.21 -24.24
CA TYR A 274 16.43 -17.42 -23.98
C TYR A 274 17.16 -17.11 -25.27
N VAL A 275 17.97 -16.09 -25.31
CA VAL A 275 18.98 -15.89 -26.33
C VAL A 275 20.15 -16.73 -25.87
N ASP A 276 20.36 -17.86 -26.57
CA ASP A 276 21.56 -18.65 -26.41
C ASP A 276 22.74 -17.76 -26.80
N ALA A 277 23.58 -17.41 -25.84
CA ALA A 277 24.88 -16.81 -26.10
C ALA A 277 25.82 -17.93 -26.57
N GLN A 278 26.21 -17.87 -27.85
CA GLN A 278 27.38 -18.57 -28.38
C GLN A 278 28.63 -17.77 -28.04
#